data_4aa038bb3120a8940861966cb37a26ea
#
_entry.id   4aa038bb3120a8940861966cb37a26ea
#
_cell.length_a   1.000
_cell.length_b   1.000
_cell.length_c   1.000
_cell.angle_alpha   90.00
_cell.angle_beta   90.00
_cell.angle_gamma   90.00
#
_symmetry.space_group_name_H-M   'P 1'
#
loop_
_entity.id
_entity.type
_entity.pdbx_description
1 polymer ?
#
loop_
_entity_poly.entity_id
_entity_poly.type
_entity_poly.pdbx_seq_one_letter_code
_entity_poly.pdbx_strand_id
1 'polypeptide(L)'
;MHQVRAVVSRGKGQPVEVTTINVPDPGPGEALVQVQACGVCHTDLHYREGGINDDFPFLLGHEAAGVVEAVGPDVTAVAPGDFVVLNWRAVCGNCRACDRGEPWYCFATHNATQKMTLAEGEGAGTELSPALGIGAFAEKTLVAAGQCTKVDPSARAAAVGLLGCGVMAGLGAAINTGSVSRGKSVAVIGCGGVGVAAVAGSALAGASPIIAVDIDAKKLDAAVKMGATHTVDSSASDPVAVIQELTGGYGADVVIEAVGSPETWKQAFYARDLAGTVVLVGVPTPDMKVPDIPLIDVFGRGGSLKSSWYGDCLPSRDFPMLVDLYRQGRLDLDAFVAEEIGLDDVEAAFDQLHHGNVLRSVVIL
;
A
#
# COMPACT_ATOMS: atom_id res chain seq x y z
N MET A 1 -4.84 17.39 -25.05
CA MET A 1 -3.77 17.76 -24.07
C MET A 1 -4.36 18.68 -23.02
N HIS A 2 -4.16 18.38 -21.74
CA HIS A 2 -4.76 19.06 -20.60
C HIS A 2 -3.65 19.71 -19.76
N GLN A 3 -3.82 20.96 -19.37
CA GLN A 3 -2.95 21.61 -18.39
C GLN A 3 -3.61 21.55 -17.03
N VAL A 4 -2.90 21.00 -16.05
CA VAL A 4 -3.43 20.74 -14.70
C VAL A 4 -2.36 21.03 -13.63
N ARG A 5 -2.81 21.35 -12.42
CA ARG A 5 -1.93 21.48 -11.26
C ARG A 5 -1.47 20.10 -10.78
N ALA A 6 -0.21 20.01 -10.37
CA ALA A 6 0.37 18.78 -9.87
C ALA A 6 1.54 19.03 -8.92
N VAL A 7 1.87 18.05 -8.09
CA VAL A 7 3.03 18.05 -7.19
C VAL A 7 4.19 17.30 -7.85
N VAL A 8 5.29 18.00 -8.05
CA VAL A 8 6.49 17.49 -8.72
C VAL A 8 7.70 17.56 -7.78
N SER A 9 8.49 16.49 -7.75
CA SER A 9 9.82 16.45 -7.12
C SER A 9 10.87 16.63 -8.21
N ARG A 10 11.56 17.77 -8.20
CA ARG A 10 12.53 18.10 -9.27
C ARG A 10 13.90 17.46 -9.08
N GLY A 11 14.26 17.14 -7.87
CA GLY A 11 15.58 16.59 -7.58
C GLY A 11 15.66 15.98 -6.19
N LYS A 12 16.65 15.13 -6.01
CA LYS A 12 16.87 14.34 -4.81
C LYS A 12 16.94 15.21 -3.55
N GLY A 13 16.05 14.91 -2.60
CA GLY A 13 15.98 15.58 -1.29
C GLY A 13 15.52 17.04 -1.35
N GLN A 14 15.09 17.54 -2.51
CA GLN A 14 14.52 18.89 -2.63
C GLN A 14 13.06 18.89 -2.21
N PRO A 15 12.54 19.98 -1.65
CA PRO A 15 11.12 20.14 -1.41
C PRO A 15 10.33 19.94 -2.70
N VAL A 16 9.14 19.35 -2.58
CA VAL A 16 8.23 19.25 -3.73
C VAL A 16 7.61 20.61 -4.04
N GLU A 17 7.20 20.80 -5.28
CA GLU A 17 6.53 22.01 -5.73
C GLU A 17 5.20 21.70 -6.40
N VAL A 18 4.23 22.58 -6.24
CA VAL A 18 3.00 22.59 -7.03
C VAL A 18 3.27 23.39 -8.31
N THR A 19 3.12 22.75 -9.46
CA THR A 19 3.36 23.34 -10.77
C THR A 19 2.31 22.89 -11.78
N THR A 20 2.29 23.53 -12.95
CA THR A 20 1.43 23.11 -14.07
C THR A 20 2.13 22.07 -14.92
N ILE A 21 1.42 20.98 -15.22
CA ILE A 21 1.88 19.91 -16.10
C ILE A 21 0.97 19.75 -17.31
N ASN A 22 1.50 19.18 -18.38
CA ASN A 22 0.72 18.75 -19.53
C ASN A 22 0.42 17.25 -19.41
N VAL A 23 -0.85 16.91 -19.45
CA VAL A 23 -1.33 15.53 -19.52
C VAL A 23 -1.88 15.29 -20.93
N PRO A 24 -1.34 14.35 -21.71
CA PRO A 24 -1.83 14.08 -23.06
C PRO A 24 -3.19 13.38 -23.07
N ASP A 25 -3.88 13.44 -24.19
CA ASP A 25 -5.06 12.58 -24.45
C ASP A 25 -4.62 11.12 -24.50
N PRO A 26 -5.46 10.16 -24.05
CA PRO A 26 -5.04 8.76 -23.94
C PRO A 26 -4.81 8.11 -25.31
N GLY A 27 -3.67 7.44 -25.44
CA GLY A 27 -3.32 6.57 -26.57
C GLY A 27 -3.88 5.15 -26.42
N PRO A 28 -3.50 4.23 -27.32
CA PRO A 28 -3.97 2.84 -27.24
C PRO A 28 -3.66 2.19 -25.91
N GLY A 29 -4.67 1.59 -25.27
CA GLY A 29 -4.53 0.91 -23.99
C GLY A 29 -4.40 1.84 -22.75
N GLU A 30 -4.60 3.15 -22.91
CA GLU A 30 -4.46 4.14 -21.84
C GLU A 30 -5.80 4.75 -21.41
N ALA A 31 -5.84 5.27 -20.19
CA ALA A 31 -6.98 5.97 -19.62
C ALA A 31 -6.52 7.30 -18.99
N LEU A 32 -7.26 8.36 -19.27
CA LEU A 32 -7.16 9.65 -18.59
C LEU A 32 -8.13 9.64 -17.41
N VAL A 33 -7.61 9.87 -16.21
CA VAL A 33 -8.40 9.85 -14.98
C VAL A 33 -8.38 11.23 -14.33
N GLN A 34 -9.57 11.78 -14.07
CA GLN A 34 -9.77 12.91 -13.18
C GLN A 34 -9.65 12.39 -11.74
N VAL A 35 -8.57 12.75 -11.06
CA VAL A 35 -8.31 12.32 -9.70
C VAL A 35 -9.22 13.09 -8.75
N GLN A 36 -9.81 12.39 -7.78
CA GLN A 36 -10.62 12.98 -6.72
C GLN A 36 -9.92 12.98 -5.37
N ALA A 37 -9.09 11.96 -5.13
CA ALA A 37 -8.32 11.85 -3.91
C ALA A 37 -7.06 11.00 -4.14
N CYS A 38 -5.97 11.34 -3.42
CA CYS A 38 -4.72 10.59 -3.44
C CYS A 38 -4.06 10.58 -2.05
N GLY A 39 -3.79 9.39 -1.49
CA GLY A 39 -3.11 9.21 -0.22
C GLY A 39 -1.61 9.56 -0.29
N VAL A 40 -1.08 10.12 0.80
CA VAL A 40 0.35 10.42 0.97
C VAL A 40 1.04 9.23 1.62
N CYS A 41 2.03 8.64 0.94
CA CYS A 41 2.68 7.40 1.33
C CYS A 41 4.20 7.59 1.53
N HIS A 42 4.80 6.75 2.38
CA HIS A 42 6.27 6.69 2.52
C HIS A 42 6.98 6.39 1.20
N THR A 43 6.34 5.69 0.27
CA THR A 43 6.90 5.44 -1.06
C THR A 43 7.10 6.74 -1.84
N ASP A 44 6.16 7.70 -1.74
CA ASP A 44 6.32 9.03 -2.37
C ASP A 44 7.49 9.80 -1.75
N LEU A 45 7.62 9.74 -0.41
CA LEU A 45 8.75 10.33 0.30
C LEU A 45 10.09 9.68 -0.13
N HIS A 46 10.12 8.36 -0.31
CA HIS A 46 11.30 7.67 -0.81
C HIS A 46 11.66 8.08 -2.24
N TYR A 47 10.68 8.33 -3.12
CA TYR A 47 10.93 8.91 -4.44
C TYR A 47 11.55 10.30 -4.32
N ARG A 48 10.96 11.19 -3.50
CA ARG A 48 11.48 12.55 -3.25
C ARG A 48 12.91 12.52 -2.72
N GLU A 49 13.26 11.55 -1.87
CA GLU A 49 14.59 11.39 -1.28
C GLU A 49 15.58 10.64 -2.19
N GLY A 50 15.15 10.15 -3.36
CA GLY A 50 15.99 9.35 -4.27
C GLY A 50 16.36 7.98 -3.70
N GLY A 51 15.49 7.41 -2.86
CA GLY A 51 15.65 6.07 -2.29
C GLY A 51 15.18 4.95 -3.21
N ILE A 52 14.44 5.25 -4.27
CA ILE A 52 13.95 4.27 -5.27
C ILE A 52 14.86 4.25 -6.50
N ASN A 53 14.99 5.40 -7.19
CA ASN A 53 15.89 5.63 -8.32
C ASN A 53 16.14 7.14 -8.48
N ASP A 54 16.92 7.53 -9.49
CA ASP A 54 17.29 8.93 -9.75
C ASP A 54 16.63 9.50 -11.04
N ASP A 55 15.48 8.96 -11.48
CA ASP A 55 14.78 9.35 -12.71
C ASP A 55 13.95 10.64 -12.54
N PHE A 56 14.55 11.67 -11.94
CA PHE A 56 13.93 12.98 -11.77
C PHE A 56 13.71 13.72 -13.09
N PRO A 57 12.64 14.55 -13.20
CA PRO A 57 11.66 14.92 -12.16
C PRO A 57 10.54 13.89 -12.02
N PHE A 58 10.10 13.65 -10.76
CA PHE A 58 8.98 12.75 -10.47
C PHE A 58 7.66 13.48 -10.35
N LEU A 59 6.61 12.95 -10.96
CA LEU A 59 5.22 13.23 -10.62
C LEU A 59 4.79 12.23 -9.54
N LEU A 60 4.57 12.70 -8.32
CA LEU A 60 4.30 11.86 -7.15
C LEU A 60 2.82 11.47 -7.03
N GLY A 61 2.51 10.62 -6.03
CA GLY A 61 1.16 10.13 -5.74
C GLY A 61 0.83 8.82 -6.47
N HIS A 62 0.35 7.81 -5.71
CA HIS A 62 0.05 6.49 -6.27
C HIS A 62 -1.10 5.76 -5.55
N GLU A 63 -1.66 6.31 -4.47
CA GLU A 63 -2.80 5.76 -3.72
C GLU A 63 -4.08 6.53 -4.08
N ALA A 64 -4.62 6.38 -5.29
CA ALA A 64 -5.63 7.30 -5.79
C ALA A 64 -6.94 6.64 -6.23
N ALA A 65 -8.01 7.43 -6.14
CA ALA A 65 -9.30 7.15 -6.74
C ALA A 65 -9.80 8.36 -7.52
N GLY A 66 -10.57 8.10 -8.58
CA GLY A 66 -11.09 9.16 -9.43
C GLY A 66 -12.06 8.63 -10.48
N VAL A 67 -12.39 9.48 -11.43
CA VAL A 67 -13.32 9.15 -12.52
C VAL A 67 -12.58 9.10 -13.85
N VAL A 68 -12.79 8.06 -14.63
CA VAL A 68 -12.28 7.97 -15.99
C VAL A 68 -12.92 9.06 -16.83
N GLU A 69 -12.12 9.97 -17.39
CA GLU A 69 -12.59 11.05 -18.25
C GLU A 69 -12.62 10.63 -19.72
N ALA A 70 -11.56 9.94 -20.15
CA ALA A 70 -11.41 9.41 -21.51
C ALA A 70 -10.58 8.13 -21.53
N VAL A 71 -10.78 7.33 -22.56
CA VAL A 71 -9.99 6.13 -22.82
C VAL A 71 -9.47 6.15 -24.26
N GLY A 72 -8.29 5.57 -24.45
CA GLY A 72 -7.71 5.39 -25.76
C GLY A 72 -8.34 4.23 -26.54
N PRO A 73 -7.92 4.04 -27.82
CA PRO A 73 -8.33 2.90 -28.59
C PRO A 73 -8.04 1.57 -27.89
N ASP A 74 -8.88 0.56 -28.18
CA ASP A 74 -8.78 -0.82 -27.68
C ASP A 74 -8.97 -1.01 -26.17
N VAL A 75 -9.33 0.03 -25.42
CA VAL A 75 -9.69 -0.08 -23.99
C VAL A 75 -11.13 -0.57 -23.86
N THR A 76 -11.30 -1.69 -23.17
CA THR A 76 -12.62 -2.32 -22.92
C THR A 76 -12.92 -2.55 -21.44
N ALA A 77 -11.88 -2.45 -20.58
CA ALA A 77 -12.01 -2.76 -19.15
C ALA A 77 -12.70 -1.63 -18.36
N VAL A 78 -12.55 -0.38 -18.81
CA VAL A 78 -13.15 0.81 -18.21
C VAL A 78 -13.66 1.74 -19.30
N ALA A 79 -14.59 2.64 -18.93
CA ALA A 79 -15.21 3.61 -19.83
C ALA A 79 -15.29 4.99 -19.16
N PRO A 80 -15.44 6.07 -19.95
CA PRO A 80 -15.69 7.40 -19.39
C PRO A 80 -16.91 7.41 -18.45
N GLY A 81 -16.73 8.03 -17.27
CA GLY A 81 -17.71 8.06 -16.18
C GLY A 81 -17.55 6.93 -15.16
N ASP A 82 -16.72 5.93 -15.40
CA ASP A 82 -16.43 4.88 -14.39
C ASP A 82 -15.62 5.47 -13.24
N PHE A 83 -16.06 5.20 -12.02
CA PHE A 83 -15.30 5.47 -10.80
C PHE A 83 -14.30 4.34 -10.55
N VAL A 84 -13.04 4.69 -10.40
CA VAL A 84 -11.93 3.72 -10.33
C VAL A 84 -10.99 3.99 -9.17
N VAL A 85 -10.41 2.91 -8.66
CA VAL A 85 -9.21 2.95 -7.81
C VAL A 85 -8.02 2.61 -8.68
N LEU A 86 -6.95 3.42 -8.56
CA LEU A 86 -5.71 3.23 -9.29
C LEU A 86 -4.79 2.27 -8.56
N ASN A 87 -4.06 1.47 -9.32
CA ASN A 87 -3.06 0.55 -8.79
C ASN A 87 -1.83 0.50 -9.71
N TRP A 88 -0.69 0.24 -9.14
CA TRP A 88 0.59 0.26 -9.84
C TRP A 88 0.89 -1.03 -10.66
N ARG A 89 -0.08 -1.93 -10.81
CA ARG A 89 0.11 -3.22 -11.50
C ARG A 89 -0.99 -3.48 -12.53
N ALA A 90 -0.72 -3.11 -13.77
CA ALA A 90 -1.51 -3.60 -14.90
C ALA A 90 -1.11 -5.05 -15.19
N VAL A 91 -1.88 -6.00 -14.71
CA VAL A 91 -1.61 -7.45 -14.89
C VAL A 91 -1.80 -7.83 -16.35
N CYS A 92 -0.80 -8.45 -16.98
CA CYS A 92 -0.82 -8.75 -18.42
C CYS A 92 -1.75 -9.94 -18.80
N GLY A 93 -2.07 -10.83 -17.86
CA GLY A 93 -2.96 -11.98 -18.10
C GLY A 93 -2.35 -13.17 -18.85
N ASN A 94 -1.12 -13.07 -19.39
CA ASN A 94 -0.52 -14.07 -20.29
C ASN A 94 0.96 -14.39 -20.02
N CYS A 95 1.53 -13.99 -18.89
CA CYS A 95 2.87 -14.41 -18.49
C CYS A 95 2.83 -15.68 -17.62
N ARG A 96 3.99 -16.28 -17.40
CA ARG A 96 4.13 -17.52 -16.61
C ARG A 96 3.42 -17.46 -15.25
N ALA A 97 3.46 -16.31 -14.55
CA ALA A 97 2.78 -16.17 -13.27
C ALA A 97 1.25 -16.16 -13.45
N CYS A 98 0.75 -15.43 -14.45
CA CYS A 98 -0.68 -15.40 -14.77
C CYS A 98 -1.21 -16.79 -15.17
N ASP A 99 -0.45 -17.52 -16.01
CA ASP A 99 -0.81 -18.87 -16.46
C ASP A 99 -0.87 -19.89 -15.31
N ARG A 100 -0.08 -19.66 -14.25
CA ARG A 100 -0.12 -20.49 -13.02
C ARG A 100 -1.22 -20.13 -12.04
N GLY A 101 -2.02 -19.08 -12.35
CA GLY A 101 -3.04 -18.57 -11.43
C GLY A 101 -2.49 -17.72 -10.28
N GLU A 102 -1.29 -17.16 -10.44
CA GLU A 102 -0.62 -16.28 -9.49
C GLU A 102 -0.39 -14.88 -10.09
N PRO A 103 -1.45 -14.19 -10.59
CA PRO A 103 -1.31 -12.94 -11.33
C PRO A 103 -0.70 -11.80 -10.49
N TRP A 104 -0.77 -11.87 -9.16
CA TRP A 104 -0.07 -10.92 -8.28
C TRP A 104 1.45 -10.96 -8.41
N TYR A 105 2.03 -12.01 -8.99
CA TYR A 105 3.44 -12.11 -9.38
C TYR A 105 3.67 -11.84 -10.88
N CYS A 106 2.76 -11.14 -11.56
CA CYS A 106 2.91 -10.78 -12.95
C CYS A 106 4.23 -10.02 -13.20
N PHE A 107 5.07 -10.51 -14.11
CA PHE A 107 6.35 -9.89 -14.47
C PHE A 107 6.27 -8.94 -15.66
N ALA A 108 5.13 -8.92 -16.37
CA ALA A 108 4.90 -8.10 -17.55
C ALA A 108 3.84 -7.01 -17.27
N THR A 109 3.91 -6.42 -16.09
CA THR A 109 3.14 -5.21 -15.79
C THR A 109 3.64 -4.06 -16.66
N HIS A 110 2.75 -3.17 -17.10
CA HIS A 110 3.08 -2.04 -17.95
C HIS A 110 2.40 -0.76 -17.44
N ASN A 111 2.97 0.37 -17.79
CA ASN A 111 2.47 1.70 -17.51
C ASN A 111 2.03 2.38 -18.81
N ALA A 112 1.45 3.58 -18.71
CA ALA A 112 1.19 4.41 -19.90
C ALA A 112 2.49 4.67 -20.68
N THR A 113 2.38 4.68 -21.98
CA THR A 113 3.52 4.89 -22.91
C THR A 113 3.74 6.36 -23.21
N GLN A 114 2.63 7.13 -23.32
CA GLN A 114 2.71 8.57 -23.48
C GLN A 114 3.21 9.23 -22.20
N LYS A 115 3.91 10.37 -22.35
CA LYS A 115 4.56 11.06 -21.24
C LYS A 115 3.81 12.32 -20.86
N MET A 116 3.58 12.48 -19.57
CA MET A 116 3.23 13.76 -18.97
C MET A 116 4.50 14.62 -18.92
N THR A 117 4.38 15.94 -19.09
CA THR A 117 5.51 16.86 -19.15
C THR A 117 5.27 18.09 -18.31
N LEU A 118 6.33 18.77 -17.90
CA LEU A 118 6.23 20.11 -17.32
C LEU A 118 5.66 21.07 -18.36
N ALA A 119 4.64 21.86 -17.97
CA ALA A 119 4.00 22.82 -18.87
C ALA A 119 4.75 24.14 -18.96
N GLU A 120 5.38 24.58 -17.86
CA GLU A 120 5.92 25.91 -17.69
C GLU A 120 7.20 25.94 -16.83
N GLY A 121 7.85 27.08 -16.77
CA GLY A 121 9.04 27.32 -15.95
C GLY A 121 10.31 26.73 -16.53
N GLU A 122 11.34 26.63 -15.69
CA GLU A 122 12.61 25.99 -16.05
C GLU A 122 12.38 24.50 -16.30
N GLY A 123 12.76 24.04 -17.51
CA GLY A 123 12.55 22.66 -17.93
C GLY A 123 11.16 22.40 -18.55
N ALA A 124 10.43 23.42 -19.02
CA ALA A 124 9.18 23.22 -19.78
C ALA A 124 9.38 22.20 -20.91
N GLY A 125 8.47 21.23 -21.05
CA GLY A 125 8.59 20.11 -21.99
C GLY A 125 9.38 18.90 -21.49
N THR A 126 10.03 19.00 -20.31
CA THR A 126 10.70 17.83 -19.70
C THR A 126 9.68 16.76 -19.34
N GLU A 127 9.96 15.52 -19.69
CA GLU A 127 9.15 14.35 -19.33
C GLU A 127 9.19 14.12 -17.82
N LEU A 128 8.04 13.76 -17.26
CA LEU A 128 7.87 13.40 -15.86
C LEU A 128 7.90 11.88 -15.69
N SER A 129 8.56 11.42 -14.64
CA SER A 129 8.53 10.03 -14.21
C SER A 129 7.39 9.86 -13.18
N PRO A 130 6.26 9.22 -13.53
CA PRO A 130 5.15 9.03 -12.58
C PRO A 130 5.52 8.00 -11.51
N ALA A 131 5.35 8.34 -10.24
CA ALA A 131 5.59 7.45 -9.13
C ALA A 131 4.77 6.16 -9.29
N LEU A 132 5.45 4.99 -9.28
CA LEU A 132 4.86 3.68 -9.57
C LEU A 132 4.02 3.63 -10.87
N GLY A 133 4.32 4.49 -11.85
CA GLY A 133 3.57 4.57 -13.10
C GLY A 133 2.17 5.19 -12.96
N ILE A 134 1.86 5.85 -11.86
CA ILE A 134 0.55 6.47 -11.56
C ILE A 134 0.63 8.00 -11.62
N GLY A 135 1.42 8.65 -10.73
CA GLY A 135 1.58 10.10 -10.72
C GLY A 135 0.27 10.84 -10.44
N ALA A 136 -0.35 10.62 -9.30
CA ALA A 136 -1.72 11.07 -9.01
C ALA A 136 -1.82 12.23 -8.01
N PHE A 137 -0.72 12.85 -7.56
CA PHE A 137 -0.81 14.17 -6.95
C PHE A 137 -0.97 15.22 -8.05
N ALA A 138 -2.04 15.08 -8.82
CA ALA A 138 -2.42 15.93 -9.93
C ALA A 138 -3.93 15.87 -10.15
N GLU A 139 -4.52 16.98 -10.63
CA GLU A 139 -5.96 17.02 -10.93
C GLU A 139 -6.36 15.96 -11.98
N LYS A 140 -5.44 15.61 -12.89
CA LYS A 140 -5.60 14.52 -13.84
C LYS A 140 -4.29 13.74 -13.99
N THR A 141 -4.40 12.44 -14.23
CA THR A 141 -3.26 11.59 -14.56
C THR A 141 -3.58 10.68 -15.74
N LEU A 142 -2.52 10.29 -16.47
CA LEU A 142 -2.60 9.32 -17.56
C LEU A 142 -1.96 8.00 -17.12
N VAL A 143 -2.72 6.93 -17.19
CA VAL A 143 -2.30 5.59 -16.75
C VAL A 143 -2.59 4.54 -17.82
N ALA A 144 -1.95 3.37 -17.74
CA ALA A 144 -2.43 2.22 -18.50
C ALA A 144 -3.83 1.82 -18.00
N ALA A 145 -4.75 1.50 -18.89
CA ALA A 145 -6.13 1.17 -18.53
C ALA A 145 -6.21 -0.02 -17.54
N GLY A 146 -5.25 -0.96 -17.61
CA GLY A 146 -5.13 -2.06 -16.65
C GLY A 146 -4.72 -1.64 -15.23
N GLN A 147 -4.33 -0.37 -15.02
CA GLN A 147 -4.08 0.21 -13.70
C GLN A 147 -5.35 0.79 -13.07
N CYS A 148 -6.47 0.79 -13.80
CA CYS A 148 -7.77 1.25 -13.33
C CYS A 148 -8.63 0.05 -12.91
N THR A 149 -9.10 0.03 -11.68
CA THR A 149 -10.08 -0.97 -11.21
C THR A 149 -11.40 -0.27 -10.89
N LYS A 150 -12.45 -0.60 -11.66
CA LYS A 150 -13.78 -0.05 -11.45
C LYS A 150 -14.37 -0.55 -10.12
N VAL A 151 -14.89 0.39 -9.34
CA VAL A 151 -15.54 0.13 -8.05
C VAL A 151 -16.88 0.91 -7.97
N ASP A 152 -17.64 0.65 -6.92
CA ASP A 152 -18.92 1.34 -6.72
C ASP A 152 -18.73 2.85 -6.51
N PRO A 153 -19.40 3.71 -7.31
CA PRO A 153 -19.21 5.17 -7.26
C PRO A 153 -19.78 5.82 -6.00
N SER A 154 -20.53 5.12 -5.17
CA SER A 154 -21.01 5.64 -3.89
C SER A 154 -19.93 5.59 -2.78
N ALA A 155 -18.80 4.92 -3.04
CA ALA A 155 -17.70 4.86 -2.09
C ALA A 155 -16.94 6.21 -2.06
N ARG A 156 -16.46 6.60 -0.87
CA ARG A 156 -15.70 7.84 -0.69
C ARG A 156 -14.30 7.72 -1.28
N ALA A 157 -13.95 8.58 -2.23
CA ALA A 157 -12.67 8.52 -2.94
C ALA A 157 -11.44 8.53 -2.00
N ALA A 158 -11.46 9.38 -0.95
CA ALA A 158 -10.39 9.47 0.04
C ALA A 158 -10.13 8.14 0.76
N ALA A 159 -11.17 7.36 1.03
CA ALA A 159 -11.06 6.08 1.72
C ALA A 159 -10.61 4.95 0.78
N VAL A 160 -11.27 4.83 -0.40
CA VAL A 160 -10.98 3.71 -1.29
C VAL A 160 -9.69 3.88 -2.09
N GLY A 161 -9.22 5.11 -2.33
CA GLY A 161 -7.94 5.38 -2.98
C GLY A 161 -6.76 4.74 -2.23
N LEU A 162 -6.84 4.63 -0.91
CA LEU A 162 -5.82 4.01 -0.07
C LEU A 162 -5.62 2.50 -0.32
N LEU A 163 -6.59 1.84 -0.99
CA LEU A 163 -6.43 0.46 -1.48
C LEU A 163 -5.35 0.36 -2.57
N GLY A 164 -4.99 1.47 -3.20
CA GLY A 164 -3.93 1.51 -4.22
C GLY A 164 -2.55 1.05 -3.72
N CYS A 165 -2.29 1.08 -2.40
CA CYS A 165 -1.00 0.67 -1.83
C CYS A 165 -1.13 0.08 -0.43
N GLY A 166 -0.87 0.90 0.61
CA GLY A 166 -0.57 0.41 1.96
C GLY A 166 -1.72 -0.30 2.65
N VAL A 167 -2.96 0.15 2.46
CA VAL A 167 -4.13 -0.50 3.07
C VAL A 167 -4.33 -1.89 2.47
N MET A 168 -4.25 -2.02 1.14
CA MET A 168 -4.34 -3.34 0.49
C MET A 168 -3.17 -4.25 0.86
N ALA A 169 -1.95 -3.70 0.96
CA ALA A 169 -0.79 -4.50 1.36
C ALA A 169 -1.01 -5.16 2.72
N GLY A 170 -1.53 -4.42 3.71
CA GLY A 170 -1.82 -4.95 5.04
C GLY A 170 -3.00 -5.92 5.07
N LEU A 171 -4.14 -5.55 4.49
CA LEU A 171 -5.31 -6.43 4.39
C LEU A 171 -4.95 -7.75 3.71
N GLY A 172 -4.24 -7.67 2.58
CA GLY A 172 -3.82 -8.84 1.81
C GLY A 172 -2.75 -9.69 2.51
N ALA A 173 -1.85 -9.06 3.28
CA ALA A 173 -0.87 -9.80 4.08
C ALA A 173 -1.57 -10.76 5.06
N ALA A 174 -2.67 -10.35 5.66
CA ALA A 174 -3.46 -11.21 6.51
C ALA A 174 -4.31 -12.22 5.71
N ILE A 175 -5.14 -11.72 4.79
CA ILE A 175 -6.19 -12.52 4.13
C ILE A 175 -5.60 -13.44 3.06
N ASN A 176 -4.77 -12.90 2.16
CA ASN A 176 -4.25 -13.65 1.02
C ASN A 176 -2.96 -14.41 1.40
N THR A 177 -1.88 -13.69 1.71
CA THR A 177 -0.55 -14.29 1.96
C THR A 177 -0.54 -15.15 3.22
N GLY A 178 -1.05 -14.61 4.35
CA GLY A 178 -1.12 -15.29 5.65
C GLY A 178 -2.20 -16.36 5.71
N SER A 179 -3.18 -16.30 4.80
CA SER A 179 -4.33 -17.22 4.80
C SER A 179 -4.98 -17.32 6.18
N VAL A 180 -5.11 -16.16 6.83
CA VAL A 180 -5.76 -16.07 8.14
C VAL A 180 -7.21 -16.53 8.02
N SER A 181 -7.64 -17.34 8.95
CA SER A 181 -9.00 -17.87 9.01
C SER A 181 -9.56 -17.80 10.42
N ARG A 182 -10.86 -18.04 10.54
CA ARG A 182 -11.58 -17.97 11.81
C ARG A 182 -10.89 -18.78 12.92
N GLY A 183 -10.61 -18.11 14.05
CA GLY A 183 -10.05 -18.71 15.25
C GLY A 183 -8.52 -18.86 15.24
N LYS A 184 -7.83 -18.50 14.16
CA LYS A 184 -6.36 -18.45 14.17
C LYS A 184 -5.87 -17.29 15.03
N SER A 185 -4.81 -17.52 15.79
CA SER A 185 -4.07 -16.49 16.49
C SER A 185 -3.17 -15.73 15.52
N VAL A 186 -3.20 -14.41 15.61
CA VAL A 186 -2.39 -13.53 14.74
C VAL A 186 -1.62 -12.54 15.59
N ALA A 187 -0.32 -12.37 15.31
CA ALA A 187 0.47 -11.27 15.83
C ALA A 187 0.91 -10.35 14.67
N VAL A 188 0.81 -9.04 14.87
CA VAL A 188 1.26 -8.03 13.91
C VAL A 188 2.35 -7.20 14.56
N ILE A 189 3.56 -7.25 14.03
CA ILE A 189 4.73 -6.51 14.51
C ILE A 189 4.92 -5.27 13.64
N GLY A 190 4.78 -4.10 14.25
CA GLY A 190 4.71 -2.80 13.59
C GLY A 190 3.26 -2.40 13.25
N CYS A 191 2.74 -1.38 13.91
CA CYS A 191 1.37 -0.87 13.77
C CYS A 191 1.33 0.49 13.04
N GLY A 192 2.19 0.69 12.05
CA GLY A 192 2.05 1.76 11.05
C GLY A 192 0.86 1.50 10.12
N GLY A 193 0.68 2.32 9.08
CA GLY A 193 -0.46 2.22 8.16
C GLY A 193 -0.69 0.81 7.57
N VAL A 194 0.39 0.10 7.22
CA VAL A 194 0.32 -1.29 6.71
C VAL A 194 -0.05 -2.27 7.82
N GLY A 195 0.59 -2.14 9.01
CA GLY A 195 0.34 -3.06 10.11
C GLY A 195 -1.07 -2.93 10.69
N VAL A 196 -1.58 -1.70 10.84
CA VAL A 196 -2.97 -1.47 11.26
C VAL A 196 -3.96 -2.04 10.24
N ALA A 197 -3.65 -1.97 8.95
CA ALA A 197 -4.44 -2.63 7.91
C ALA A 197 -4.36 -4.17 8.01
N ALA A 198 -3.21 -4.73 8.40
CA ALA A 198 -3.08 -6.17 8.64
C ALA A 198 -3.91 -6.62 9.86
N VAL A 199 -4.00 -5.78 10.90
CA VAL A 199 -4.91 -6.01 12.04
C VAL A 199 -6.37 -6.04 11.57
N ALA A 200 -6.80 -5.04 10.77
CA ALA A 200 -8.15 -4.99 10.22
C ALA A 200 -8.45 -6.21 9.32
N GLY A 201 -7.50 -6.62 8.48
CA GLY A 201 -7.61 -7.83 7.67
C GLY A 201 -7.73 -9.11 8.50
N SER A 202 -6.99 -9.20 9.60
CA SER A 202 -7.07 -10.32 10.54
C SER A 202 -8.42 -10.37 11.24
N ALA A 203 -8.95 -9.21 11.67
CA ALA A 203 -10.28 -9.12 12.27
C ALA A 203 -11.38 -9.49 11.27
N LEU A 204 -11.30 -9.00 10.04
CA LEU A 204 -12.23 -9.34 8.95
C LEU A 204 -12.22 -10.85 8.66
N ALA A 205 -11.07 -11.51 8.72
CA ALA A 205 -10.93 -12.96 8.54
C ALA A 205 -11.41 -13.79 9.75
N GLY A 206 -11.70 -13.13 10.89
CA GLY A 206 -12.18 -13.79 12.11
C GLY A 206 -11.09 -14.39 12.98
N ALA A 207 -9.89 -13.84 12.96
CA ALA A 207 -8.79 -14.24 13.84
C ALA A 207 -9.10 -13.98 15.32
N SER A 208 -8.58 -14.81 16.21
CA SER A 208 -8.64 -14.62 17.66
C SER A 208 -7.60 -15.51 18.36
N PRO A 209 -6.70 -14.96 19.22
CA PRO A 209 -6.49 -13.53 19.45
C PRO A 209 -5.84 -12.80 18.28
N ILE A 210 -5.92 -11.46 18.29
CA ILE A 210 -5.17 -10.55 17.42
C ILE A 210 -4.29 -9.69 18.30
N ILE A 211 -2.98 -9.84 18.18
CA ILE A 211 -1.97 -9.23 19.04
C ILE A 211 -1.23 -8.16 18.23
N ALA A 212 -1.38 -6.89 18.59
CA ALA A 212 -0.68 -5.78 17.97
C ALA A 212 0.58 -5.42 18.76
N VAL A 213 1.73 -5.30 18.09
CA VAL A 213 3.04 -5.01 18.69
C VAL A 213 3.61 -3.73 18.09
N ASP A 214 3.92 -2.73 18.87
CA ASP A 214 4.63 -1.50 18.48
C ASP A 214 5.35 -0.88 19.67
N ILE A 215 6.21 0.09 19.43
CA ILE A 215 6.86 0.93 20.46
C ILE A 215 6.05 2.20 20.76
N ASP A 216 5.06 2.55 19.95
CA ASP A 216 4.28 3.77 20.03
C ASP A 216 2.84 3.46 20.49
N ALA A 217 2.50 3.97 21.68
CA ALA A 217 1.18 3.77 22.27
C ALA A 217 0.02 4.28 21.38
N LYS A 218 0.23 5.38 20.63
CA LYS A 218 -0.82 5.90 19.73
C LYS A 218 -1.12 4.94 18.57
N LYS A 219 -0.09 4.25 18.06
CA LYS A 219 -0.26 3.22 17.04
C LYS A 219 -0.96 1.98 17.58
N LEU A 220 -0.65 1.61 18.82
CA LEU A 220 -1.34 0.52 19.52
C LEU A 220 -2.83 0.85 19.75
N ASP A 221 -3.15 2.09 20.12
CA ASP A 221 -4.55 2.56 20.25
C ASP A 221 -5.29 2.51 18.91
N ALA A 222 -4.62 2.86 17.81
CA ALA A 222 -5.18 2.73 16.45
C ALA A 222 -5.43 1.26 16.09
N ALA A 223 -4.50 0.36 16.42
CA ALA A 223 -4.66 -1.08 16.19
C ALA A 223 -5.86 -1.67 16.97
N VAL A 224 -6.10 -1.21 18.21
CA VAL A 224 -7.29 -1.61 18.99
C VAL A 224 -8.59 -1.21 18.27
N LYS A 225 -8.66 0.01 17.73
CA LYS A 225 -9.83 0.47 16.96
C LYS A 225 -10.09 -0.38 15.72
N MET A 226 -9.04 -0.97 15.14
CA MET A 226 -9.10 -1.85 13.97
C MET A 226 -9.29 -3.34 14.30
N GLY A 227 -9.45 -3.68 15.59
CA GLY A 227 -9.81 -5.03 16.01
C GLY A 227 -8.70 -5.82 16.70
N ALA A 228 -7.58 -5.21 17.09
CA ALA A 228 -6.62 -5.87 17.97
C ALA A 228 -7.26 -6.19 19.31
N THR A 229 -7.11 -7.43 19.77
CA THR A 229 -7.63 -7.89 21.05
C THR A 229 -6.64 -7.68 22.19
N HIS A 230 -5.35 -7.61 21.86
CA HIS A 230 -4.23 -7.39 22.78
C HIS A 230 -3.21 -6.45 22.15
N THR A 231 -2.54 -5.68 23.01
CA THR A 231 -1.44 -4.80 22.60
C THR A 231 -0.18 -5.13 23.38
N VAL A 232 0.98 -5.01 22.74
CA VAL A 232 2.30 -5.23 23.33
C VAL A 232 3.19 -4.03 23.00
N ASP A 233 3.61 -3.32 24.06
CA ASP A 233 4.66 -2.31 23.94
C ASP A 233 6.03 -3.01 23.95
N SER A 234 6.64 -3.11 22.77
CA SER A 234 7.93 -3.78 22.59
C SER A 234 9.14 -2.94 23.07
N SER A 235 8.91 -1.70 23.49
CA SER A 235 9.93 -0.91 24.20
C SER A 235 10.06 -1.28 25.69
N ALA A 236 9.00 -1.84 26.24
CA ALA A 236 8.90 -2.19 27.67
C ALA A 236 9.00 -3.70 27.95
N SER A 237 8.75 -4.56 26.96
CA SER A 237 8.71 -6.01 27.12
C SER A 237 9.23 -6.76 25.89
N ASP A 238 9.69 -8.01 26.08
CA ASP A 238 10.02 -8.90 24.98
C ASP A 238 8.74 -9.35 24.25
N PRO A 239 8.50 -8.92 23.02
CA PRO A 239 7.27 -9.23 22.30
C PRO A 239 7.14 -10.73 22.01
N VAL A 240 8.24 -11.47 21.84
CA VAL A 240 8.21 -12.91 21.61
C VAL A 240 7.63 -13.64 22.83
N ALA A 241 8.14 -13.32 24.02
CA ALA A 241 7.67 -13.93 25.26
C ALA A 241 6.19 -13.61 25.53
N VAL A 242 5.77 -12.34 25.33
CA VAL A 242 4.38 -11.94 25.54
C VAL A 242 3.43 -12.59 24.53
N ILE A 243 3.79 -12.66 23.24
CA ILE A 243 2.99 -13.36 22.25
C ILE A 243 2.83 -14.84 22.61
N GLN A 244 3.90 -15.51 23.04
CA GLN A 244 3.83 -16.90 23.51
C GLN A 244 2.90 -17.05 24.72
N GLU A 245 3.01 -16.18 25.72
CA GLU A 245 2.12 -16.20 26.88
C GLU A 245 0.63 -16.06 26.47
N LEU A 246 0.32 -15.09 25.61
CA LEU A 246 -1.05 -14.82 25.13
C LEU A 246 -1.61 -15.96 24.24
N THR A 247 -0.76 -16.83 23.75
CA THR A 247 -1.10 -17.99 22.90
C THR A 247 -0.89 -19.33 23.59
N GLY A 248 -0.88 -19.34 24.93
CA GLY A 248 -0.77 -20.58 25.72
C GLY A 248 0.60 -21.24 25.70
N GLY A 249 1.66 -20.50 25.41
CA GLY A 249 3.05 -20.97 25.35
C GLY A 249 3.50 -21.42 23.94
N TYR A 250 2.60 -21.40 22.95
CA TYR A 250 2.90 -21.96 21.61
C TYR A 250 3.45 -20.92 20.62
N GLY A 251 2.97 -19.67 20.67
CA GLY A 251 3.17 -18.64 19.66
C GLY A 251 1.94 -18.48 18.76
N ALA A 252 1.97 -17.49 17.88
CA ALA A 252 0.84 -17.21 16.98
C ALA A 252 0.87 -18.10 15.72
N ASP A 253 -0.30 -18.52 15.24
CA ASP A 253 -0.44 -19.27 13.97
C ASP A 253 0.12 -18.48 12.78
N VAL A 254 -0.10 -17.15 12.79
CA VAL A 254 0.40 -16.23 11.77
C VAL A 254 1.04 -15.02 12.43
N VAL A 255 2.27 -14.72 12.07
CA VAL A 255 2.95 -13.48 12.50
C VAL A 255 3.21 -12.62 11.28
N ILE A 256 2.65 -11.40 11.26
CA ILE A 256 2.82 -10.44 10.18
C ILE A 256 3.84 -9.41 10.62
N GLU A 257 4.95 -9.35 9.91
CA GLU A 257 6.04 -8.40 10.14
C GLU A 257 5.85 -7.21 9.18
N ALA A 258 5.62 -6.00 9.73
CA ALA A 258 5.28 -4.79 9.00
C ALA A 258 6.23 -3.60 9.27
N VAL A 259 7.44 -3.88 9.76
CA VAL A 259 8.50 -2.89 10.02
C VAL A 259 9.57 -2.96 8.93
N GLY A 260 10.04 -4.16 8.59
CA GLY A 260 11.09 -4.39 7.61
C GLY A 260 12.50 -4.34 8.19
N SER A 261 12.70 -4.66 9.48
CA SER A 261 14.04 -4.70 10.10
C SER A 261 14.50 -6.12 10.40
N PRO A 262 15.82 -6.39 10.43
CA PRO A 262 16.35 -7.70 10.80
C PRO A 262 15.89 -8.16 12.19
N GLU A 263 15.77 -7.24 13.14
CA GLU A 263 15.34 -7.53 14.52
C GLU A 263 13.88 -7.99 14.55
N THR A 264 12.97 -7.26 13.91
CA THR A 264 11.56 -7.62 13.86
C THR A 264 11.29 -8.89 13.04
N TRP A 265 12.12 -9.18 12.01
CA TRP A 265 12.10 -10.45 11.32
C TRP A 265 12.45 -11.62 12.25
N LYS A 266 13.49 -11.45 13.10
CA LYS A 266 13.88 -12.44 14.09
C LYS A 266 12.80 -12.64 15.14
N GLN A 267 12.22 -11.55 15.62
CA GLN A 267 11.09 -11.59 16.55
C GLN A 267 9.90 -12.36 15.93
N ALA A 268 9.52 -12.03 14.68
CA ALA A 268 8.45 -12.72 13.97
C ALA A 268 8.72 -14.23 13.81
N PHE A 269 9.97 -14.60 13.53
CA PHE A 269 10.34 -16.00 13.39
C PHE A 269 10.15 -16.78 14.71
N TYR A 270 10.51 -16.20 15.85
CA TYR A 270 10.42 -16.88 17.15
C TYR A 270 9.04 -16.74 17.82
N ALA A 271 8.26 -15.71 17.46
CA ALA A 271 6.92 -15.48 18.00
C ALA A 271 5.84 -16.39 17.39
N ARG A 272 6.13 -17.05 16.26
CA ARG A 272 5.18 -17.98 15.61
C ARG A 272 5.16 -19.34 16.28
N ASP A 273 4.02 -20.00 16.21
CA ASP A 273 3.85 -21.41 16.61
C ASP A 273 4.68 -22.35 15.70
N LEU A 274 4.84 -23.62 16.14
CA LEU A 274 5.34 -24.70 15.28
C LEU A 274 4.44 -24.84 14.06
N ALA A 275 5.06 -25.01 12.89
CA ALA A 275 4.37 -25.02 11.59
C ALA A 275 3.56 -23.74 11.26
N GLY A 276 3.66 -22.68 12.07
CA GLY A 276 3.05 -21.38 11.80
C GLY A 276 3.64 -20.66 10.58
N THR A 277 3.04 -19.54 10.19
CA THR A 277 3.47 -18.74 9.05
C THR A 277 4.00 -17.39 9.50
N VAL A 278 5.19 -17.01 9.04
CA VAL A 278 5.66 -15.60 9.06
C VAL A 278 5.33 -14.96 7.72
N VAL A 279 4.69 -13.81 7.76
CA VAL A 279 4.38 -12.99 6.59
C VAL A 279 5.20 -11.70 6.66
N LEU A 280 6.06 -11.48 5.69
CA LEU A 280 6.93 -10.32 5.60
C LEU A 280 6.30 -9.31 4.65
N VAL A 281 5.77 -8.21 5.19
CA VAL A 281 5.20 -7.11 4.42
C VAL A 281 5.95 -5.79 4.65
N GLY A 282 6.73 -5.68 5.73
CA GLY A 282 7.67 -4.60 5.95
C GLY A 282 8.78 -4.61 4.89
N VAL A 283 9.08 -3.45 4.30
CA VAL A 283 10.08 -3.32 3.23
C VAL A 283 11.44 -3.00 3.83
N PRO A 284 12.44 -3.91 3.74
CA PRO A 284 13.80 -3.66 4.24
C PRO A 284 14.57 -2.72 3.29
N THR A 285 15.61 -2.05 3.80
CA THR A 285 16.57 -1.35 2.96
C THR A 285 17.55 -2.32 2.29
N PRO A 286 18.18 -1.95 1.14
CA PRO A 286 19.01 -2.86 0.34
C PRO A 286 20.23 -3.45 1.06
N ASP A 287 20.73 -2.79 2.09
CA ASP A 287 21.89 -3.20 2.89
C ASP A 287 21.54 -4.15 4.05
N MET A 288 20.26 -4.27 4.40
CA MET A 288 19.79 -5.17 5.45
C MET A 288 19.92 -6.63 5.01
N LYS A 289 20.24 -7.48 5.97
CA LYS A 289 20.45 -8.93 5.74
C LYS A 289 19.52 -9.73 6.64
N VAL A 290 19.23 -10.95 6.21
CA VAL A 290 18.53 -11.94 7.03
C VAL A 290 19.26 -12.08 8.38
N PRO A 291 18.54 -12.02 9.52
CA PRO A 291 19.15 -12.16 10.83
C PRO A 291 19.83 -13.52 11.02
N ASP A 292 20.79 -13.58 11.93
CA ASP A 292 21.44 -14.84 12.31
C ASP A 292 20.44 -15.73 13.07
N ILE A 293 19.88 -16.70 12.37
CA ILE A 293 18.94 -17.70 12.89
C ILE A 293 19.60 -19.08 12.65
N PRO A 294 19.85 -19.88 13.70
CA PRO A 294 20.41 -21.21 13.56
C PRO A 294 19.57 -22.11 12.63
N LEU A 295 20.22 -22.82 11.71
CA LEU A 295 19.50 -23.71 10.78
C LEU A 295 18.68 -24.78 11.50
N ILE A 296 19.12 -25.22 12.69
CA ILE A 296 18.37 -26.18 13.49
C ILE A 296 17.03 -25.63 13.96
N ASP A 297 16.94 -24.31 14.25
CA ASP A 297 15.68 -23.67 14.61
C ASP A 297 14.74 -23.55 13.41
N VAL A 298 15.28 -23.29 12.21
CA VAL A 298 14.51 -23.30 10.96
C VAL A 298 13.94 -24.69 10.69
N PHE A 299 14.78 -25.73 10.82
CA PHE A 299 14.36 -27.13 10.61
C PHE A 299 13.35 -27.59 11.67
N GLY A 300 13.62 -27.31 12.94
CA GLY A 300 12.81 -27.79 14.07
C GLY A 300 11.43 -27.14 14.20
N ARG A 301 11.29 -25.88 13.76
CA ARG A 301 10.01 -25.17 13.83
C ARG A 301 9.08 -25.49 12.66
N GLY A 302 9.58 -25.94 11.52
CA GLY A 302 8.76 -26.13 10.31
C GLY A 302 8.06 -24.86 9.85
N GLY A 303 6.88 -25.01 9.26
CA GLY A 303 6.04 -23.88 8.82
C GLY A 303 6.56 -23.16 7.58
N SER A 304 6.19 -21.89 7.43
CA SER A 304 6.55 -21.10 6.25
C SER A 304 6.97 -19.66 6.58
N LEU A 305 7.83 -19.12 5.72
CA LEU A 305 8.16 -17.70 5.65
C LEU A 305 7.78 -17.24 4.26
N LYS A 306 6.87 -16.27 4.17
CA LYS A 306 6.32 -15.76 2.91
C LYS A 306 6.55 -14.26 2.82
N SER A 307 6.98 -13.79 1.66
CA SER A 307 6.92 -12.37 1.33
C SER A 307 5.51 -12.03 0.87
N SER A 308 4.98 -10.92 1.38
CA SER A 308 3.68 -10.39 1.00
C SER A 308 3.87 -9.15 0.12
N TRP A 309 4.01 -9.38 -1.17
CA TRP A 309 4.22 -8.29 -2.09
C TRP A 309 2.89 -7.68 -2.51
N TYR A 310 2.58 -6.46 -2.01
CA TYR A 310 1.29 -5.80 -2.20
C TYR A 310 0.09 -6.66 -1.72
N GLY A 311 0.29 -7.44 -0.65
CA GLY A 311 -0.77 -8.29 -0.09
C GLY A 311 -1.20 -9.44 -0.99
N ASP A 312 -0.37 -9.90 -1.94
CA ASP A 312 -0.75 -10.84 -2.99
C ASP A 312 -2.08 -10.45 -3.67
N CYS A 313 -2.21 -9.14 -3.93
CA CYS A 313 -3.42 -8.52 -4.45
C CYS A 313 -3.59 -8.77 -5.95
N LEU A 314 -4.80 -9.08 -6.34
CA LEU A 314 -5.30 -8.92 -7.69
C LEU A 314 -6.37 -7.81 -7.66
N PRO A 315 -6.06 -6.57 -8.08
CA PRO A 315 -6.96 -5.43 -7.92
C PRO A 315 -8.37 -5.65 -8.45
N SER A 316 -8.51 -6.27 -9.62
CA SER A 316 -9.82 -6.59 -10.23
C SER A 316 -10.68 -7.57 -9.42
N ARG A 317 -10.07 -8.39 -8.56
CA ARG A 317 -10.74 -9.30 -7.62
C ARG A 317 -11.00 -8.62 -6.27
N ASP A 318 -9.97 -7.99 -5.73
CA ASP A 318 -9.94 -7.59 -4.32
C ASP A 318 -10.58 -6.23 -4.08
N PHE A 319 -10.36 -5.24 -4.96
CA PHE A 319 -10.91 -3.90 -4.71
C PHE A 319 -12.45 -3.85 -4.72
N PRO A 320 -13.16 -4.43 -5.71
CA PRO A 320 -14.63 -4.43 -5.67
C PRO A 320 -15.16 -5.12 -4.41
N MET A 321 -14.57 -6.24 -4.01
CA MET A 321 -14.98 -6.99 -2.82
C MET A 321 -14.74 -6.18 -1.53
N LEU A 322 -13.58 -5.52 -1.40
CA LEU A 322 -13.27 -4.70 -0.22
C LEU A 322 -14.15 -3.44 -0.15
N VAL A 323 -14.45 -2.81 -1.30
CA VAL A 323 -15.36 -1.68 -1.38
C VAL A 323 -16.78 -2.10 -1.02
N ASP A 324 -17.25 -3.28 -1.43
CA ASP A 324 -18.54 -3.81 -0.99
C ASP A 324 -18.59 -4.05 0.52
N LEU A 325 -17.52 -4.58 1.12
CA LEU A 325 -17.43 -4.75 2.58
C LEU A 325 -17.43 -3.41 3.32
N TYR A 326 -16.76 -2.39 2.76
CA TYR A 326 -16.77 -1.03 3.28
C TYR A 326 -18.19 -0.44 3.25
N ARG A 327 -18.89 -0.52 2.13
CA ARG A 327 -20.28 -0.05 1.99
C ARG A 327 -21.27 -0.76 2.93
N GLN A 328 -21.00 -2.02 3.26
CA GLN A 328 -21.78 -2.79 4.23
C GLN A 328 -21.42 -2.45 5.69
N GLY A 329 -20.45 -1.58 5.95
CA GLY A 329 -19.97 -1.26 7.31
C GLY A 329 -19.20 -2.41 7.98
N ARG A 330 -18.72 -3.40 7.19
CA ARG A 330 -17.95 -4.54 7.69
C ARG A 330 -16.43 -4.28 7.67
N LEU A 331 -15.99 -3.31 6.91
CA LEU A 331 -14.62 -2.81 6.85
C LEU A 331 -14.69 -1.28 6.93
N ASP A 332 -14.02 -0.68 7.89
CA ASP A 332 -13.95 0.77 8.04
C ASP A 332 -12.71 1.31 7.31
N LEU A 333 -12.87 1.70 6.04
CA LEU A 333 -11.78 2.34 5.28
C LEU A 333 -11.62 3.82 5.65
N ASP A 334 -12.65 4.49 6.17
CA ASP A 334 -12.55 5.87 6.61
C ASP A 334 -11.60 6.04 7.80
N ALA A 335 -11.50 5.03 8.66
CA ALA A 335 -10.59 5.05 9.81
C ALA A 335 -9.10 5.09 9.43
N PHE A 336 -8.74 4.84 8.17
CA PHE A 336 -7.37 5.02 7.67
C PHE A 336 -7.07 6.45 7.21
N VAL A 337 -8.10 7.27 6.99
CA VAL A 337 -7.97 8.69 6.61
C VAL A 337 -7.82 9.51 7.89
N ALA A 338 -6.61 9.96 8.20
CA ALA A 338 -6.35 10.76 9.39
C ALA A 338 -6.70 12.24 9.16
N GLU A 339 -6.40 12.75 7.97
CA GLU A 339 -6.72 14.14 7.59
C GLU A 339 -6.87 14.26 6.06
N GLU A 340 -7.61 15.27 5.65
CA GLU A 340 -7.73 15.70 4.26
C GLU A 340 -6.96 16.99 4.06
N ILE A 341 -6.16 17.06 2.99
CA ILE A 341 -5.28 18.19 2.68
C ILE A 341 -5.42 18.61 1.22
N GLY A 342 -4.89 19.78 0.86
CA GLY A 342 -4.74 20.23 -0.52
C GLY A 342 -3.39 19.81 -1.14
N LEU A 343 -3.23 20.04 -2.47
CA LEU A 343 -1.95 19.83 -3.16
C LEU A 343 -0.81 20.64 -2.54
N ASP A 344 -1.10 21.86 -2.09
CA ASP A 344 -0.10 22.78 -1.53
C ASP A 344 0.45 22.30 -0.17
N ASP A 345 -0.21 21.35 0.49
CA ASP A 345 0.14 20.85 1.82
C ASP A 345 0.99 19.56 1.78
N VAL A 346 1.29 19.02 0.59
CA VAL A 346 1.97 17.71 0.45
C VAL A 346 3.37 17.70 1.07
N GLU A 347 4.15 18.80 0.95
CA GLU A 347 5.47 18.87 1.59
C GLU A 347 5.37 18.82 3.12
N ALA A 348 4.40 19.53 3.71
CA ALA A 348 4.15 19.47 5.15
C ALA A 348 3.68 18.07 5.60
N ALA A 349 2.90 17.38 4.76
CA ALA A 349 2.51 16.00 5.04
C ALA A 349 3.69 15.02 5.01
N PHE A 350 4.68 15.24 4.15
CA PHE A 350 5.94 14.45 4.16
C PHE A 350 6.73 14.66 5.44
N ASP A 351 6.81 15.90 5.95
CA ASP A 351 7.46 16.19 7.23
C ASP A 351 6.76 15.48 8.39
N GLN A 352 5.41 15.43 8.38
CA GLN A 352 4.64 14.71 9.39
C GLN A 352 4.86 13.20 9.31
N LEU A 353 4.92 12.61 8.10
CA LEU A 353 5.25 11.20 7.91
C LEU A 353 6.64 10.85 8.48
N HIS A 354 7.63 11.72 8.26
CA HIS A 354 8.99 11.54 8.77
C HIS A 354 9.03 11.47 10.29
N HIS A 355 8.16 12.24 10.96
CA HIS A 355 8.01 12.25 12.42
C HIS A 355 7.02 11.21 12.97
N GLY A 356 6.41 10.40 12.12
CA GLY A 356 5.52 9.29 12.50
C GLY A 356 4.17 9.70 13.12
N ASN A 357 3.74 10.95 12.94
CA ASN A 357 2.61 11.54 13.67
C ASN A 357 1.23 11.26 13.05
N VAL A 358 1.13 10.86 11.79
CA VAL A 358 -0.15 10.69 11.07
C VAL A 358 -0.23 9.33 10.40
N LEU A 359 -1.39 8.65 10.48
CA LEU A 359 -1.60 7.37 9.80
C LEU A 359 -1.63 7.57 8.27
N ARG A 360 -2.54 8.43 7.76
CA ARG A 360 -2.63 8.78 6.33
C ARG A 360 -3.21 10.17 6.15
N SER A 361 -2.44 11.11 5.59
CA SER A 361 -2.98 12.32 4.97
C SER A 361 -3.46 11.96 3.57
N VAL A 362 -4.57 12.55 3.13
CA VAL A 362 -5.15 12.33 1.81
C VAL A 362 -5.36 13.67 1.11
N VAL A 363 -4.73 13.83 -0.05
CA VAL A 363 -4.94 14.99 -0.91
C VAL A 363 -6.32 14.89 -1.56
N ILE A 364 -7.13 15.95 -1.45
CA ILE A 364 -8.43 16.10 -2.14
C ILE A 364 -8.25 17.06 -3.32
N LEU A 365 -8.80 16.67 -4.48
CA LEU A 365 -8.59 17.32 -5.78
C LEU A 365 -9.90 17.78 -6.40
#